data_3e954fc27907b6d38a067c52e205c0e8
#
_entry.id   3e954fc27907b6d38a067c52e205c0e8
#
_cell.length_a   1.000
_cell.length_b   1.000
_cell.length_c   1.000
_cell.angle_alpha   90.00
_cell.angle_beta   90.00
_cell.angle_gamma   90.00
#
_symmetry.space_group_name_H-M   'P 1'
#
loop_
_entity.id
_entity.type
_entity.pdbx_description
1 polymer ?
#
loop_
_entity_poly.entity_id
_entity_poly.type
_entity_poly.pdbx_seq_one_letter_code
_entity_poly.pdbx_strand_id
1 'polypeptide(L)'
;MGLITVKSKGNFKKTYSFLEKVKEGFDVGLLDKYGKLGVEALEMYTPMDTGLTAASWYYNIERDGKNVSLQFLNSNIQNGIPIAIILQYGHGTKSGGYVSGVDYINPALGPIFEKLAEEAWKEL
;
A
#
# COMPACT_ATOMS: atom_id res chain seq x y z
N MET A 1 4.12 -13.08 19.63
CA MET A 1 4.97 -12.76 18.49
C MET A 1 4.12 -12.38 17.31
N GLY A 2 4.42 -11.27 16.67
CA GLY A 2 3.67 -10.82 15.53
C GLY A 2 4.00 -11.59 14.25
N LEU A 3 3.01 -11.80 13.42
CA LEU A 3 3.17 -12.28 12.06
C LEU A 3 2.86 -11.14 11.11
N ILE A 4 3.84 -10.76 10.31
CA ILE A 4 3.64 -9.71 9.33
C ILE A 4 3.32 -10.33 8.00
N THR A 5 2.15 -10.02 7.47
CA THR A 5 1.69 -10.54 6.20
C THR A 5 1.33 -9.38 5.29
N VAL A 6 1.82 -9.41 4.06
CA VAL A 6 1.44 -8.43 3.05
C VAL A 6 0.33 -9.04 2.20
N LYS A 7 -0.78 -8.32 2.10
CA LYS A 7 -1.92 -8.74 1.29
C LYS A 7 -2.33 -7.64 0.34
N SER A 8 -2.74 -8.03 -0.85
CA SER A 8 -3.54 -7.20 -1.72
C SER A 8 -4.99 -7.59 -1.47
N LYS A 9 -5.81 -6.64 -1.04
CA LYS A 9 -7.23 -6.90 -0.87
C LYS A 9 -8.05 -5.77 -1.43
N GLY A 10 -9.24 -6.10 -1.90
CA GLY A 10 -10.18 -5.14 -2.37
C GLY A 10 -10.70 -5.46 -3.75
N ASN A 11 -11.69 -4.71 -4.16
CA ASN A 11 -12.39 -4.83 -5.43
C ASN A 11 -11.82 -3.80 -6.40
N PHE A 12 -12.55 -2.72 -6.57
CA PHE A 12 -12.09 -1.58 -7.35
C PHE A 12 -11.07 -0.73 -6.60
N LYS A 13 -10.98 -0.91 -5.28
CA LYS A 13 -9.96 -0.31 -4.43
C LYS A 13 -9.05 -1.42 -3.93
N LYS A 14 -8.09 -1.82 -4.72
CA LYS A 14 -7.07 -2.72 -4.19
C LYS A 14 -6.25 -1.97 -3.15
N THR A 15 -6.13 -2.58 -2.02
CA THR A 15 -5.38 -2.07 -0.89
C THR A 15 -4.23 -3.02 -0.63
N TYR A 16 -3.02 -2.51 -0.61
CA TYR A 16 -1.91 -3.27 -0.07
C TYR A 16 -1.92 -3.06 1.43
N SER A 17 -2.06 -4.14 2.17
CA SER A 17 -2.12 -4.07 3.61
C SER A 17 -1.11 -5.00 4.26
N PHE A 18 -0.58 -4.56 5.38
CA PHE A 18 0.09 -5.42 6.33
C PHE A 18 -0.89 -5.86 7.36
N LEU A 19 -0.84 -7.14 7.68
CA LEU A 19 -1.50 -7.67 8.85
C LEU A 19 -0.42 -8.09 9.83
N GLU A 20 -0.46 -7.50 10.98
CA GLU A 20 0.39 -7.88 12.09
C GLU A 20 -0.48 -8.32 13.25
N LYS A 21 -0.21 -9.51 13.78
CA LYS A 21 -0.81 -9.92 15.03
C LYS A 21 -0.10 -9.18 16.14
N VAL A 22 -0.79 -8.26 16.73
CA VAL A 22 -0.23 -7.37 17.72
C VAL A 22 -0.10 -8.09 19.03
N LYS A 23 1.11 -8.11 19.55
CA LYS A 23 1.36 -8.44 20.94
C LYS A 23 0.87 -7.28 21.78
N GLU A 24 0.34 -7.59 22.94
CA GLU A 24 -0.07 -6.57 23.93
C GLU A 24 1.06 -5.55 24.13
N GLY A 25 0.74 -4.27 24.00
CA GLY A 25 1.72 -3.20 24.12
C GLY A 25 2.41 -2.79 22.82
N PHE A 26 1.99 -3.33 21.66
CA PHE A 26 2.56 -2.92 20.38
C PHE A 26 2.32 -1.42 20.10
N ASP A 27 3.35 -0.74 19.68
CA ASP A 27 3.28 0.70 19.45
C ASP A 27 2.67 1.02 18.07
N VAL A 28 1.44 1.52 18.07
CA VAL A 28 0.75 1.97 16.87
C VAL A 28 1.48 3.15 16.22
N GLY A 29 2.23 3.93 16.99
CA GLY A 29 3.07 4.99 16.44
C GLY A 29 4.08 4.51 15.42
N LEU A 30 4.55 3.28 15.55
CA LEU A 30 5.44 2.66 14.58
C LEU A 30 4.75 2.48 13.22
N LEU A 31 3.49 2.03 13.22
CA LEU A 31 2.73 1.89 11.99
C LEU A 31 2.43 3.25 11.35
N ASP A 32 2.17 4.26 12.15
CA ASP A 32 1.95 5.62 11.65
C ASP A 32 3.20 6.17 10.97
N LYS A 33 4.36 5.96 11.58
CA LYS A 33 5.66 6.35 10.98
C LYS A 33 5.87 5.71 9.62
N TYR A 34 5.67 4.39 9.52
CA TYR A 34 5.88 3.67 8.27
C TYR A 34 4.76 3.89 7.26
N GLY A 35 3.57 4.25 7.73
CA GLY A 35 2.49 4.71 6.86
C GLY A 35 2.90 5.96 6.09
N LYS A 36 3.44 6.95 6.79
CA LYS A 36 3.93 8.19 6.18
C LYS A 36 5.07 7.94 5.21
N LEU A 37 6.04 7.13 5.60
CA LEU A 37 7.17 6.79 4.75
C LEU A 37 6.73 6.02 3.51
N GLY A 38 5.77 5.13 3.65
CA GLY A 38 5.22 4.36 2.53
C GLY A 38 4.48 5.25 1.53
N VAL A 39 3.70 6.21 2.00
CA VAL A 39 3.02 7.17 1.14
C VAL A 39 4.04 8.00 0.36
N GLU A 40 5.09 8.48 1.00
CA GLU A 40 6.17 9.21 0.33
C GLU A 40 6.85 8.36 -0.74
N ALA A 41 7.13 7.09 -0.43
CA ALA A 41 7.75 6.19 -1.40
C ALA A 41 6.82 5.91 -2.58
N LEU A 42 5.53 5.67 -2.34
CA LEU A 42 4.55 5.46 -3.40
C LEU A 42 4.40 6.69 -4.28
N GLU A 43 4.37 7.88 -3.69
CA GLU A 43 4.33 9.13 -4.43
C GLU A 43 5.53 9.27 -5.36
N MET A 44 6.71 8.95 -4.85
CA MET A 44 7.97 9.03 -5.61
C MET A 44 8.02 8.01 -6.76
N TYR A 45 7.51 6.81 -6.57
CA TYR A 45 7.63 5.71 -7.53
C TYR A 45 6.46 5.64 -8.52
N THR A 46 5.34 6.30 -8.23
CA THR A 46 4.18 6.27 -9.13
C THR A 46 4.53 6.92 -10.47
N PRO A 47 4.29 6.24 -11.60
CA PRO A 47 4.51 6.83 -12.91
C PRO A 47 3.73 8.13 -13.05
N MET A 48 4.42 9.21 -13.43
CA MET A 48 3.80 10.53 -13.51
C MET A 48 3.29 10.80 -14.92
N ASP A 49 1.97 10.85 -15.05
CA ASP A 49 1.32 11.38 -16.22
C ASP A 49 0.83 12.81 -15.92
N THR A 50 -0.13 12.93 -14.99
CA THR A 50 -0.64 14.24 -14.54
C THR A 50 -0.17 14.60 -13.13
N GLY A 51 0.44 13.67 -12.42
CA GLY A 51 0.80 13.85 -11.02
C GLY A 51 -0.35 13.60 -10.04
N LEU A 52 -1.58 13.49 -10.52
CA LEU A 52 -2.74 13.31 -9.66
C LEU A 52 -2.70 11.97 -8.92
N THR A 53 -2.34 10.89 -9.60
CA THR A 53 -2.25 9.57 -8.99
C THR A 53 -1.18 9.56 -7.91
N ALA A 54 0.00 10.12 -8.18
CA ALA A 54 1.08 10.21 -7.21
C ALA A 54 0.65 10.99 -5.97
N ALA A 55 -0.11 12.07 -6.14
CA ALA A 55 -0.55 12.92 -5.05
C ALA A 55 -1.76 12.37 -4.27
N SER A 56 -2.34 11.26 -4.73
CA SER A 56 -3.59 10.72 -4.16
C SER A 56 -3.37 9.54 -3.21
N TRP A 57 -2.14 9.18 -2.92
CA TRP A 57 -1.85 8.12 -1.96
C TRP A 57 -2.10 8.56 -0.53
N TYR A 58 -2.66 7.66 0.26
CA TYR A 58 -2.81 7.83 1.71
C TYR A 58 -2.75 6.48 2.39
N TYR A 59 -2.62 6.48 3.69
CA TYR A 59 -2.59 5.25 4.46
C TYR A 59 -3.67 5.27 5.53
N ASN A 60 -4.02 4.09 5.99
CA ASN A 60 -4.97 3.89 7.07
C ASN A 60 -4.45 2.79 7.99
N ILE A 61 -4.69 2.94 9.28
CA ILE A 61 -4.39 1.92 10.28
C ILE A 61 -5.73 1.40 10.80
N GLU A 62 -5.97 0.12 10.61
CA GLU A 62 -7.22 -0.52 11.00
C GLU A 62 -6.96 -1.56 12.08
N ARG A 63 -7.80 -1.56 13.09
CA ARG A 63 -7.77 -2.57 14.15
C ARG A 63 -8.97 -3.49 14.02
N ASP A 64 -8.72 -4.80 14.13
CA ASP A 64 -9.74 -5.81 14.19
C ASP A 64 -9.36 -6.79 15.29
N GLY A 65 -9.91 -6.60 16.48
CA GLY A 65 -9.55 -7.40 17.64
C GLY A 65 -8.06 -7.25 17.98
N LYS A 66 -7.32 -8.35 17.90
CA LYS A 66 -5.89 -8.38 18.15
C LYS A 66 -5.05 -8.07 16.92
N ASN A 67 -5.68 -7.90 15.78
CA ASN A 67 -4.99 -7.63 14.52
C ASN A 67 -4.96 -6.13 14.24
N VAL A 68 -3.82 -5.68 13.73
CA VAL A 68 -3.66 -4.31 13.25
C VAL A 68 -3.15 -4.38 11.82
N SER A 69 -3.76 -3.61 10.93
CA SER A 69 -3.36 -3.54 9.53
C SER A 69 -2.89 -2.14 9.18
N LEU A 70 -1.79 -2.06 8.46
CA LEU A 70 -1.38 -0.84 7.78
C LEU A 70 -1.77 -0.99 6.32
N GLN A 71 -2.60 -0.08 5.83
CA GLN A 71 -3.18 -0.12 4.49
C GLN A 71 -2.76 1.09 3.69
N PHE A 72 -2.40 0.89 2.44
CA PHE A 72 -2.12 1.99 1.51
C PHE A 72 -3.22 2.04 0.45
N LEU A 73 -3.79 3.21 0.26
CA LEU A 73 -4.94 3.43 -0.62
C LEU A 73 -4.67 4.63 -1.52
N ASN A 74 -5.36 4.65 -2.65
CA ASN A 74 -5.26 5.78 -3.57
C ASN A 74 -6.67 6.26 -3.93
N SER A 75 -6.90 7.56 -3.78
CA SER A 75 -8.22 8.15 -3.99
C SER A 75 -8.52 8.51 -5.45
N ASN A 76 -7.54 8.36 -6.36
CA ASN A 76 -7.77 8.67 -7.76
C ASN A 76 -8.53 7.55 -8.47
N ILE A 77 -9.84 7.64 -8.45
CA ILE A 77 -10.75 6.73 -9.12
C ILE A 77 -11.49 7.52 -10.20
N GLN A 78 -11.35 7.08 -11.45
CA GLN A 78 -11.95 7.74 -12.60
C GLN A 78 -12.96 6.80 -13.27
N ASN A 79 -14.21 7.20 -13.34
CA ASN A 79 -15.28 6.37 -13.89
C ASN A 79 -15.32 4.96 -13.28
N GLY A 80 -15.14 4.88 -11.96
CA GLY A 80 -15.07 3.62 -11.24
C GLY A 80 -13.76 2.85 -11.39
N ILE A 81 -12.78 3.40 -12.10
CA ILE A 81 -11.50 2.74 -12.36
C ILE A 81 -10.43 3.28 -11.41
N PRO A 82 -9.80 2.41 -10.60
CA PRO A 82 -8.70 2.81 -9.72
C PRO A 82 -7.42 2.96 -10.55
N ILE A 83 -7.05 4.19 -10.85
CA ILE A 83 -5.94 4.48 -11.76
C ILE A 83 -4.60 3.92 -11.27
N ALA A 84 -4.32 4.04 -9.96
CA ALA A 84 -3.08 3.51 -9.40
C ALA A 84 -2.91 2.00 -9.66
N ILE A 85 -4.01 1.26 -9.66
CA ILE A 85 -3.99 -0.18 -9.84
C ILE A 85 -3.77 -0.56 -11.30
N ILE A 86 -4.41 0.13 -12.23
CA ILE A 86 -4.19 -0.16 -13.65
C ILE A 86 -2.78 0.23 -14.11
N LEU A 87 -2.15 1.21 -13.47
CA LEU A 87 -0.75 1.53 -13.73
C LEU A 87 0.17 0.39 -13.29
N GLN A 88 -0.15 -0.26 -12.19
CA GLN A 88 0.63 -1.39 -11.66
C GLN A 88 0.47 -2.64 -12.51
N TYR A 89 -0.76 -2.98 -12.88
CA TYR A 89 -1.07 -4.29 -13.49
C TYR A 89 -1.34 -4.22 -15.00
N GLY A 90 -1.56 -3.03 -15.54
CA GLY A 90 -1.96 -2.88 -16.92
C GLY A 90 -3.46 -3.07 -17.11
N HIS A 91 -3.93 -2.88 -18.32
CA HIS A 91 -5.35 -2.98 -18.66
C HIS A 91 -5.57 -3.18 -20.15
N GLY A 92 -6.73 -3.75 -20.49
CA GLY A 92 -7.18 -3.83 -21.87
C GLY A 92 -7.73 -2.48 -22.35
N THR A 93 -7.68 -2.26 -23.65
CA THR A 93 -8.23 -1.07 -24.29
C THR A 93 -9.51 -1.39 -25.06
N LYS A 94 -10.32 -0.35 -25.35
CA LYS A 94 -11.56 -0.53 -26.10
C LYS A 94 -11.34 -1.06 -27.53
N SER A 95 -10.16 -0.83 -28.09
CA SER A 95 -9.82 -1.29 -29.44
C SER A 95 -9.26 -2.72 -29.47
N GLY A 96 -9.28 -3.44 -28.37
CA GLY A 96 -8.78 -4.80 -28.25
C GLY A 96 -7.29 -4.92 -27.95
N GLY A 97 -6.61 -3.80 -27.75
CA GLY A 97 -5.21 -3.79 -27.34
C GLY A 97 -5.04 -3.95 -25.84
N TYR A 98 -3.79 -3.89 -25.40
CA TYR A 98 -3.43 -4.00 -24.00
C TYR A 98 -2.30 -3.02 -23.65
N VAL A 99 -2.44 -2.33 -22.53
CA VAL A 99 -1.39 -1.48 -21.99
C VAL A 99 -0.72 -2.22 -20.85
N SER A 100 0.57 -2.47 -20.97
CA SER A 100 1.34 -3.17 -19.95
C SER A 100 1.46 -2.35 -18.67
N GLY A 101 1.37 -3.01 -17.53
CA GLY A 101 1.63 -2.38 -16.24
C GLY A 101 3.12 -2.21 -15.97
N VAL A 102 3.42 -1.38 -15.00
CA VAL A 102 4.77 -1.19 -14.47
C VAL A 102 4.73 -1.50 -12.97
N ASP A 103 5.53 -2.46 -12.55
CA ASP A 103 5.62 -2.79 -11.13
C ASP A 103 6.35 -1.66 -10.38
N TYR A 104 5.58 -0.76 -9.78
CA TYR A 104 6.13 0.34 -9.00
C TYR A 104 5.77 0.25 -7.52
N ILE A 105 4.67 -0.38 -7.19
CA ILE A 105 4.19 -0.48 -5.80
C ILE A 105 5.11 -1.38 -4.98
N ASN A 106 5.49 -2.53 -5.51
CA ASN A 106 6.36 -3.46 -4.78
C ASN A 106 7.76 -2.87 -4.51
N PRO A 107 8.45 -2.25 -5.49
CA PRO A 107 9.71 -1.57 -5.20
C PRO A 107 9.57 -0.42 -4.20
N ALA A 108 8.47 0.31 -4.23
CA ALA A 108 8.23 1.41 -3.29
C ALA A 108 8.04 0.90 -1.86
N LEU A 109 7.20 -0.11 -1.68
CA LEU A 109 6.79 -0.59 -0.35
C LEU A 109 7.70 -1.67 0.23
N GLY A 110 8.42 -2.43 -0.60
CA GLY A 110 9.28 -3.50 -0.12
C GLY A 110 10.26 -3.06 0.97
N PRO A 111 11.10 -2.02 0.73
CA PRO A 111 12.01 -1.52 1.76
C PRO A 111 11.31 -0.99 3.01
N ILE A 112 10.13 -0.40 2.84
CA ILE A 112 9.34 0.11 3.97
C ILE A 112 8.90 -1.05 4.86
N PHE A 113 8.43 -2.13 4.25
CA PHE A 113 7.97 -3.31 4.96
C PHE A 113 9.12 -4.02 5.67
N GLU A 114 10.28 -4.11 5.04
CA GLU A 114 11.46 -4.70 5.65
C GLU A 114 11.88 -3.95 6.91
N LYS A 115 11.92 -2.62 6.84
CA LYS A 115 12.26 -1.79 7.99
C LYS A 115 11.23 -1.90 9.11
N LEU A 116 9.96 -1.92 8.75
CA LEU A 116 8.89 -2.10 9.73
C LEU A 116 9.05 -3.45 10.45
N ALA A 117 9.31 -4.51 9.71
CA ALA A 117 9.52 -5.84 10.29
C ALA A 117 10.72 -5.86 11.23
N GLU A 118 11.84 -5.23 10.85
CA GLU A 118 13.02 -5.15 11.70
C GLU A 118 12.74 -4.41 13.00
N GLU A 119 12.07 -3.26 12.93
CA GLU A 119 11.74 -2.49 14.14
C GLU A 119 10.72 -3.20 15.01
N ALA A 120 9.74 -3.86 14.42
CA ALA A 120 8.75 -4.64 15.17
C ALA A 120 9.41 -5.79 15.93
N TRP A 121 10.39 -6.46 15.32
CA TRP A 121 11.17 -7.50 15.99
C TRP A 121 11.92 -6.98 17.22
N LYS A 122 12.49 -5.78 17.12
CA LYS A 122 13.24 -5.18 18.22
C LYS A 122 12.36 -4.84 19.42
N GLU A 123 11.08 -4.58 19.20
CA GLU A 123 10.13 -4.25 20.26
C GLU A 123 9.58 -5.48 20.98
N LEU A 124 9.84 -6.65 20.46
CA LEU A 124 9.47 -7.91 21.08
C LEU A 124 10.57 -8.35 22.04
#